data_4b4c294f35b18b17488b41af49eee35d
#
_entry.id   4b4c294f35b18b17488b41af49eee35d
#
_cell.length_a   1.000
_cell.length_b   1.000
_cell.length_c   1.000
_cell.angle_alpha   90.00
_cell.angle_beta   90.00
_cell.angle_gamma   90.00
#
_symmetry.space_group_name_H-M   'P 1'
#
loop_
_entity.id
_entity.type
_entity.pdbx_description
1 polymer ?
#
loop_
_entity_poly.entity_id
_entity_poly.type
_entity_poly.pdbx_seq_one_letter_code
_entity_poly.pdbx_strand_id
1 'polypeptide(L)'
;MFARSRSGWSPPSSIIAISSMTAFLDHIVATTRRKVVETKRLADLRDLERRAEQHVPRGFRRVLQEKNRSGITVIAELKKASPSKGLIRARFLVEELAKELESAGAAALSVLTDEEFFQGSLENLQKASATVKLPCLRKDFIVDEFQLLEARANSADAVLLIVAALSQAELMVLAREARTRGLDVLCEAHDEEELQRALDAGCDLVGINTRDLRTFKVDQETAFRLAEKFPEDVVSVAESGIRSAEDIARLRAAGYQAFLIGESLMRAEHPGGALRELMETGDRVPSVRG
;
A
#
# COMPACT_ATOMS: atom_id res chain seq x y z
N MET A 1 -18.36 27.50 25.83
CA MET A 1 -17.41 26.61 26.51
C MET A 1 -17.70 25.19 26.01
N PHE A 2 -17.11 24.81 24.87
CA PHE A 2 -17.32 23.49 24.25
C PHE A 2 -16.12 22.62 24.57
N ALA A 3 -16.33 21.59 25.37
CA ALA A 3 -15.32 20.59 25.70
C ALA A 3 -15.04 19.75 24.46
N ARG A 4 -13.81 19.80 23.96
CA ARG A 4 -13.31 18.85 22.93
C ARG A 4 -13.20 17.47 23.56
N SER A 5 -14.09 16.57 23.20
CA SER A 5 -13.93 15.15 23.50
C SER A 5 -12.72 14.63 22.67
N ARG A 6 -11.60 14.42 23.33
CA ARG A 6 -10.50 13.61 22.76
C ARG A 6 -11.03 12.19 22.69
N SER A 7 -11.39 11.72 21.50
CA SER A 7 -11.62 10.30 21.25
C SER A 7 -10.29 9.59 21.48
N GLY A 8 -10.18 8.94 22.64
CA GLY A 8 -8.96 8.31 23.11
C GLY A 8 -8.72 6.97 22.42
N TRP A 9 -8.30 6.97 21.15
CA TRP A 9 -7.64 5.80 20.64
C TRP A 9 -6.20 5.83 21.18
N SER A 10 -5.88 4.85 22.02
CA SER A 10 -4.50 4.53 22.40
C SER A 10 -4.08 3.31 21.58
N PRO A 11 -2.88 3.31 21.02
CA PRO A 11 -2.35 2.08 20.41
C PRO A 11 -2.40 0.94 21.43
N PRO A 12 -2.57 -0.32 21.01
CA PRO A 12 -2.62 -1.47 21.92
C PRO A 12 -1.44 -1.41 22.91
N SER A 13 -1.69 -1.73 24.16
CA SER A 13 -0.69 -1.63 25.26
C SER A 13 0.59 -2.43 24.99
N SER A 14 0.53 -3.41 24.09
CA SER A 14 1.67 -4.18 23.57
C SER A 14 2.68 -3.35 22.78
N ILE A 15 2.27 -2.23 22.18
CA ILE A 15 3.18 -1.33 21.41
C ILE A 15 4.11 -0.54 22.35
N ILE A 16 3.67 -0.26 23.59
CA ILE A 16 4.42 0.56 24.54
C ILE A 16 5.55 -0.21 25.24
N ALA A 17 5.48 -1.55 25.23
CA ALA A 17 6.40 -2.43 25.97
C ALA A 17 7.55 -3.03 25.13
N ILE A 18 7.67 -2.70 23.82
CA ILE A 18 8.65 -3.33 22.93
C ILE A 18 9.99 -2.62 23.03
N SER A 19 10.91 -3.21 23.77
CA SER A 19 12.23 -2.68 24.12
C SER A 19 13.30 -2.76 23.01
N SER A 20 13.00 -3.34 21.81
CA SER A 20 13.87 -3.33 20.66
C SER A 20 13.06 -3.16 19.36
N MET A 21 13.56 -2.32 18.47
CA MET A 21 12.83 -1.87 17.28
C MET A 21 12.67 -2.96 16.18
N THR A 22 13.48 -4.00 16.18
CA THR A 22 13.31 -5.21 15.35
C THR A 22 12.01 -5.93 15.73
N ALA A 23 11.60 -5.82 16.98
CA ALA A 23 10.45 -6.51 17.54
C ALA A 23 9.09 -5.99 17.04
N PHE A 24 8.97 -4.80 16.39
CA PHE A 24 7.65 -4.28 16.00
C PHE A 24 7.11 -4.97 14.74
N LEU A 25 7.89 -5.06 13.67
CA LEU A 25 7.51 -5.82 12.48
C LEU A 25 7.27 -7.30 12.82
N ASP A 26 8.20 -7.89 13.60
CA ASP A 26 8.08 -9.28 14.06
C ASP A 26 6.80 -9.50 14.88
N HIS A 27 6.43 -8.53 15.72
CA HIS A 27 5.19 -8.56 16.49
C HIS A 27 3.95 -8.53 15.59
N ILE A 28 3.92 -7.65 14.58
CA ILE A 28 2.83 -7.60 13.60
C ILE A 28 2.74 -8.93 12.86
N VAL A 29 3.85 -9.41 12.31
CA VAL A 29 3.89 -10.68 11.56
C VAL A 29 3.42 -11.85 12.43
N ALA A 30 3.89 -11.96 13.66
CA ALA A 30 3.46 -13.01 14.59
C ALA A 30 1.96 -12.90 14.93
N THR A 31 1.45 -11.69 15.09
CA THR A 31 0.01 -11.44 15.34
C THR A 31 -0.82 -11.82 14.12
N THR A 32 -0.39 -11.41 12.93
CA THR A 32 -1.05 -11.77 11.67
C THR A 32 -1.07 -13.28 11.46
N ARG A 33 0.06 -13.98 11.67
CA ARG A 33 0.10 -15.45 11.55
C ARG A 33 -0.91 -16.15 12.47
N ARG A 34 -1.05 -15.69 13.73
CA ARG A 34 -2.06 -16.23 14.67
C ARG A 34 -3.49 -15.96 14.18
N LYS A 35 -3.78 -14.73 13.76
CA LYS A 35 -5.11 -14.37 13.22
C LYS A 35 -5.47 -15.20 12.00
N VAL A 36 -4.53 -15.37 11.06
CA VAL A 36 -4.74 -16.18 9.84
C VAL A 36 -5.10 -17.61 10.17
N VAL A 37 -4.40 -18.25 11.12
CA VAL A 37 -4.73 -19.62 11.55
C VAL A 37 -6.17 -19.72 12.08
N GLU A 38 -6.58 -18.74 12.88
CA GLU A 38 -7.94 -18.72 13.45
C GLU A 38 -8.99 -18.43 12.38
N THR A 39 -8.77 -17.41 11.54
CA THR A 39 -9.69 -17.04 10.46
C THR A 39 -9.86 -18.20 9.47
N LYS A 40 -8.76 -18.85 9.08
CA LYS A 40 -8.76 -20.00 8.16
C LYS A 40 -9.58 -21.19 8.70
N ARG A 41 -9.53 -21.39 10.03
CA ARG A 41 -10.31 -22.46 10.68
C ARG A 41 -11.82 -22.18 10.67
N LEU A 42 -12.22 -20.90 10.71
CA LEU A 42 -13.62 -20.48 10.79
C LEU A 42 -14.22 -20.15 9.42
N ALA A 43 -13.38 -19.99 8.39
CA ALA A 43 -13.80 -19.53 7.08
C ALA A 43 -14.61 -20.60 6.32
N ASP A 44 -15.67 -20.17 5.65
CA ASP A 44 -16.29 -20.93 4.59
C ASP A 44 -15.49 -20.76 3.29
N LEU A 45 -14.59 -21.73 3.04
CA LEU A 45 -13.73 -21.70 1.85
C LEU A 45 -14.54 -21.72 0.55
N ARG A 46 -15.68 -22.41 0.50
CA ARG A 46 -16.52 -22.47 -0.71
C ARG A 46 -17.15 -21.11 -1.00
N ASP A 47 -17.57 -20.37 0.03
CA ASP A 47 -18.08 -19.01 -0.15
C ASP A 47 -16.96 -18.07 -0.61
N LEU A 48 -15.78 -18.15 -0.03
CA LEU A 48 -14.63 -17.35 -0.46
C LEU A 48 -14.24 -17.63 -1.91
N GLU A 49 -14.17 -18.89 -2.33
CA GLU A 49 -13.89 -19.29 -3.71
C GLU A 49 -14.94 -18.74 -4.67
N ARG A 50 -16.23 -18.93 -4.36
CA ARG A 50 -17.35 -18.40 -5.16
C ARG A 50 -17.28 -16.87 -5.30
N ARG A 51 -16.98 -16.13 -4.23
CA ARG A 51 -16.84 -14.66 -4.26
C ARG A 51 -15.59 -14.23 -5.04
N ALA A 52 -14.49 -14.96 -4.89
CA ALA A 52 -13.26 -14.70 -5.64
C ALA A 52 -13.45 -14.84 -7.15
N GLU A 53 -14.27 -15.79 -7.61
CA GLU A 53 -14.62 -15.97 -9.04
C GLU A 53 -15.48 -14.82 -9.59
N GLN A 54 -16.29 -14.17 -8.76
CA GLN A 54 -17.16 -13.06 -9.19
C GLN A 54 -16.41 -11.76 -9.51
N HIS A 55 -15.21 -11.58 -8.94
CA HIS A 55 -14.41 -10.40 -9.23
C HIS A 55 -13.46 -10.65 -10.41
N VAL A 56 -13.48 -9.78 -11.41
CA VAL A 56 -12.50 -9.78 -12.51
C VAL A 56 -11.45 -8.71 -12.22
N PRO A 57 -10.19 -9.07 -12.00
CA PRO A 57 -9.14 -8.09 -11.70
C PRO A 57 -8.95 -7.09 -12.84
N ARG A 58 -8.80 -5.83 -12.45
CA ARG A 58 -8.70 -4.70 -13.38
C ARG A 58 -7.29 -4.46 -13.92
N GLY A 59 -6.29 -5.23 -13.44
CA GLY A 59 -4.89 -5.15 -13.89
C GLY A 59 -4.18 -3.94 -13.27
N PHE A 60 -3.83 -4.04 -12.00
CA PHE A 60 -3.22 -2.97 -11.22
C PHE A 60 -1.91 -2.48 -11.84
N ARG A 61 -0.96 -3.40 -12.12
CA ARG A 61 0.32 -3.10 -12.75
C ARG A 61 0.14 -2.45 -14.13
N ARG A 62 -0.73 -3.01 -14.97
CA ARG A 62 -0.99 -2.50 -16.32
C ARG A 62 -1.49 -1.06 -16.29
N VAL A 63 -2.44 -0.75 -15.39
CA VAL A 63 -2.99 0.61 -15.26
C VAL A 63 -1.90 1.60 -14.83
N LEU A 64 -1.00 1.23 -13.92
CA LEU A 64 0.12 2.10 -13.54
C LEU A 64 1.05 2.39 -14.72
N GLN A 65 1.38 1.38 -15.53
CA GLN A 65 2.22 1.56 -16.72
C GLN A 65 1.56 2.46 -17.77
N GLU A 66 0.26 2.27 -18.03
CA GLU A 66 -0.49 3.08 -18.98
C GLU A 66 -0.57 4.54 -18.54
N LYS A 67 -0.86 4.78 -17.27
CA LYS A 67 -0.94 6.14 -16.69
C LYS A 67 0.40 6.85 -16.69
N ASN A 68 1.50 6.16 -16.38
CA ASN A 68 2.84 6.74 -16.37
C ASN A 68 3.27 7.31 -17.74
N ARG A 69 2.74 6.78 -18.84
CA ARG A 69 3.01 7.30 -20.19
C ARG A 69 2.38 8.68 -20.44
N SER A 70 1.34 9.03 -19.70
CA SER A 70 0.56 10.26 -19.88
C SER A 70 0.78 11.31 -18.79
N GLY A 71 1.48 10.98 -17.70
CA GLY A 71 1.69 11.93 -16.60
C GLY A 71 2.08 11.28 -15.28
N ILE A 72 1.86 11.99 -14.18
CA ILE A 72 2.13 11.50 -12.84
C ILE A 72 1.14 10.41 -12.46
N THR A 73 1.66 9.29 -11.96
CA THR A 73 0.88 8.11 -11.58
C THR A 73 0.82 7.96 -10.08
N VAL A 74 -0.35 8.20 -9.47
CA VAL A 74 -0.52 8.12 -8.02
C VAL A 74 -1.41 6.94 -7.64
N ILE A 75 -0.89 6.11 -6.72
CA ILE A 75 -1.64 5.13 -5.95
C ILE A 75 -2.10 5.86 -4.68
N ALA A 76 -3.37 6.22 -4.59
CA ALA A 76 -3.91 6.96 -3.46
C ALA A 76 -4.30 5.99 -2.33
N GLU A 77 -3.72 6.18 -1.13
CA GLU A 77 -3.92 5.26 -0.02
C GLU A 77 -5.01 5.73 0.94
N LEU A 78 -6.02 4.89 1.12
CA LEU A 78 -7.07 5.03 2.13
C LEU A 78 -6.58 4.47 3.47
N LYS A 79 -6.17 5.36 4.38
CA LYS A 79 -5.58 5.03 5.68
C LYS A 79 -6.20 5.84 6.81
N LYS A 80 -6.95 5.16 7.69
CA LYS A 80 -7.62 5.78 8.84
C LYS A 80 -6.67 6.11 9.97
N ALA A 81 -5.77 5.19 10.29
CA ALA A 81 -4.80 5.30 11.38
C ALA A 81 -3.47 4.62 11.00
N SER A 82 -2.42 4.87 11.77
CA SER A 82 -1.17 4.12 11.71
C SER A 82 -0.47 4.07 13.06
N PRO A 83 0.39 3.07 13.33
CA PRO A 83 1.13 2.98 14.60
C PRO A 83 1.97 4.22 14.90
N SER A 84 2.60 4.81 13.88
CA SER A 84 3.49 5.97 14.05
C SER A 84 2.78 7.31 14.20
N LYS A 85 1.50 7.42 13.81
CA LYS A 85 0.76 8.69 13.75
C LYS A 85 -0.56 8.67 14.51
N GLY A 86 -0.97 7.51 15.02
CA GLY A 86 -2.29 7.35 15.62
C GLY A 86 -3.41 7.54 14.60
N LEU A 87 -4.53 8.10 15.05
CA LEU A 87 -5.66 8.42 14.19
C LEU A 87 -5.30 9.56 13.23
N ILE A 88 -5.37 9.29 11.92
CA ILE A 88 -5.04 10.25 10.86
C ILE A 88 -6.31 10.97 10.42
N ARG A 89 -7.41 10.22 10.17
CA ARG A 89 -8.68 10.76 9.70
C ARG A 89 -9.84 10.20 10.50
N ALA A 90 -10.50 11.06 11.31
CA ALA A 90 -11.61 10.63 12.17
C ALA A 90 -12.88 10.30 11.36
N ARG A 91 -13.26 11.18 10.42
CA ARG A 91 -14.36 10.93 9.48
C ARG A 91 -13.80 10.17 8.27
N PHE A 92 -13.85 8.85 8.33
CA PHE A 92 -13.31 7.95 7.31
C PHE A 92 -14.46 7.25 6.57
N LEU A 93 -15.00 7.93 5.57
CA LEU A 93 -16.09 7.45 4.73
C LEU A 93 -15.51 6.94 3.40
N VAL A 94 -15.30 5.64 3.31
CA VAL A 94 -14.52 4.99 2.26
C VAL A 94 -15.06 5.30 0.87
N GLU A 95 -16.38 5.21 0.68
CA GLU A 95 -17.02 5.44 -0.61
C GLU A 95 -16.88 6.91 -1.08
N GLU A 96 -17.01 7.87 -0.15
CA GLU A 96 -16.83 9.29 -0.46
C GLU A 96 -15.38 9.57 -0.85
N LEU A 97 -14.43 9.06 -0.05
CA LEU A 97 -13.00 9.23 -0.28
C LEU A 97 -12.54 8.57 -1.58
N ALA A 98 -13.01 7.36 -1.88
CA ALA A 98 -12.67 6.63 -3.11
C ALA A 98 -13.13 7.40 -4.35
N LYS A 99 -14.40 7.88 -4.38
CA LYS A 99 -14.93 8.71 -5.48
C LYS A 99 -14.17 10.01 -5.66
N GLU A 100 -13.83 10.68 -4.55
CA GLU A 100 -13.08 11.92 -4.56
C GLU A 100 -11.69 11.73 -5.16
N LEU A 101 -10.98 10.68 -4.77
CA LEU A 101 -9.64 10.35 -5.28
C LEU A 101 -9.68 9.89 -6.75
N GLU A 102 -10.66 9.09 -7.16
CA GLU A 102 -10.86 8.72 -8.57
C GLU A 102 -11.10 9.96 -9.44
N SER A 103 -12.02 10.84 -9.00
CA SER A 103 -12.33 12.08 -9.72
C SER A 103 -11.14 13.06 -9.76
N ALA A 104 -10.22 12.95 -8.83
CA ALA A 104 -9.00 13.73 -8.79
C ALA A 104 -7.87 13.17 -9.67
N GLY A 105 -8.05 12.00 -10.27
CA GLY A 105 -7.09 11.41 -11.21
C GLY A 105 -6.17 10.35 -10.63
N ALA A 106 -6.44 9.81 -9.44
CA ALA A 106 -5.70 8.64 -8.96
C ALA A 106 -5.68 7.53 -10.01
N ALA A 107 -4.56 6.81 -10.12
CA ALA A 107 -4.43 5.66 -11.03
C ALA A 107 -4.95 4.37 -10.39
N ALA A 108 -4.80 4.25 -9.09
CA ALA A 108 -5.21 3.11 -8.29
C ALA A 108 -5.50 3.53 -6.85
N LEU A 109 -6.18 2.67 -6.09
CA LEU A 109 -6.33 2.82 -4.65
C LEU A 109 -5.50 1.78 -3.91
N SER A 110 -4.92 2.17 -2.79
CA SER A 110 -4.33 1.30 -1.77
C SER A 110 -5.23 1.35 -0.54
N VAL A 111 -5.74 0.21 -0.08
CA VAL A 111 -6.70 0.16 1.03
C VAL A 111 -6.11 -0.64 2.19
N LEU A 112 -5.89 0.02 3.34
CA LEU A 112 -5.45 -0.66 4.55
C LEU A 112 -6.55 -1.61 5.03
N THR A 113 -6.18 -2.89 5.22
CA THR A 113 -7.11 -3.91 5.70
C THR A 113 -6.75 -4.48 7.07
N ASP A 114 -5.56 -4.19 7.60
CA ASP A 114 -5.21 -4.54 8.98
C ASP A 114 -6.06 -3.74 9.99
N GLU A 115 -6.76 -4.46 10.87
CA GLU A 115 -7.69 -3.86 11.84
C GLU A 115 -6.98 -3.34 13.09
N GLU A 116 -5.99 -4.10 13.57
CA GLU A 116 -5.37 -3.87 14.88
C GLU A 116 -4.44 -2.66 14.85
N PHE A 117 -3.59 -2.57 13.85
CA PHE A 117 -2.54 -1.57 13.77
C PHE A 117 -2.92 -0.35 12.92
N PHE A 118 -3.86 -0.52 11.96
CA PHE A 118 -4.22 0.55 11.02
C PHE A 118 -5.70 0.94 11.03
N GLN A 119 -6.54 0.28 11.83
CA GLN A 119 -8.00 0.46 11.84
C GLN A 119 -8.60 0.31 10.44
N GLY A 120 -8.03 -0.58 9.64
CA GLY A 120 -8.52 -0.96 8.33
C GLY A 120 -9.58 -2.06 8.42
N SER A 121 -10.06 -2.54 7.28
CA SER A 121 -10.88 -3.76 7.20
C SER A 121 -11.01 -4.26 5.77
N LEU A 122 -11.30 -5.55 5.58
CA LEU A 122 -11.67 -6.11 4.27
C LEU A 122 -12.98 -5.50 3.73
N GLU A 123 -13.88 -5.09 4.62
CA GLU A 123 -15.09 -4.34 4.24
C GLU A 123 -14.76 -3.01 3.55
N ASN A 124 -13.74 -2.28 4.06
CA ASN A 124 -13.28 -1.05 3.41
C ASN A 124 -12.76 -1.31 2.00
N LEU A 125 -12.03 -2.42 1.79
CA LEU A 125 -11.56 -2.81 0.46
C LEU A 125 -12.73 -3.11 -0.48
N GLN A 126 -13.73 -3.89 -0.03
CA GLN A 126 -14.94 -4.17 -0.81
C GLN A 126 -15.69 -2.89 -1.19
N LYS A 127 -15.92 -1.99 -0.21
CA LYS A 127 -16.60 -0.71 -0.43
C LYS A 127 -15.85 0.16 -1.43
N ALA A 128 -14.54 0.30 -1.29
CA ALA A 128 -13.71 1.04 -2.23
C ALA A 128 -13.82 0.45 -3.63
N SER A 129 -13.58 -0.86 -3.77
CA SER A 129 -13.59 -1.57 -5.05
C SER A 129 -14.95 -1.53 -5.76
N ALA A 130 -16.07 -1.62 -5.02
CA ALA A 130 -17.42 -1.52 -5.57
C ALA A 130 -17.80 -0.09 -5.99
N THR A 131 -17.12 0.91 -5.45
CA THR A 131 -17.47 2.32 -5.64
C THR A 131 -16.79 2.95 -6.85
N VAL A 132 -15.58 2.50 -7.21
CA VAL A 132 -14.75 3.08 -8.27
C VAL A 132 -14.37 2.06 -9.33
N LYS A 133 -13.92 2.57 -10.50
CA LYS A 133 -13.37 1.73 -11.58
C LYS A 133 -11.86 1.49 -11.42
N LEU A 134 -11.22 2.20 -10.51
CA LEU A 134 -9.79 2.07 -10.23
C LEU A 134 -9.46 0.68 -9.66
N PRO A 135 -8.32 0.08 -10.04
CA PRO A 135 -7.86 -1.13 -9.39
C PRO A 135 -7.46 -0.85 -7.93
N CYS A 136 -7.74 -1.82 -7.05
CA CYS A 136 -7.54 -1.72 -5.62
C CYS A 136 -6.49 -2.71 -5.11
N LEU A 137 -5.51 -2.19 -4.39
CA LEU A 137 -4.50 -2.94 -3.66
C LEU A 137 -4.99 -3.25 -2.25
N ARG A 138 -4.98 -4.53 -1.84
CA ARG A 138 -5.03 -4.90 -0.43
C ARG A 138 -3.70 -4.58 0.24
N LYS A 139 -3.65 -3.52 1.03
CA LYS A 139 -2.47 -3.11 1.81
C LYS A 139 -2.54 -3.75 3.19
N ASP A 140 -1.84 -4.86 3.37
CA ASP A 140 -1.88 -5.71 4.55
C ASP A 140 -0.55 -6.46 4.72
N PHE A 141 -0.36 -7.14 5.86
CA PHE A 141 0.75 -8.08 6.08
C PHE A 141 0.35 -9.48 5.59
N ILE A 142 0.66 -9.80 4.34
CA ILE A 142 0.35 -11.09 3.73
C ILE A 142 1.43 -12.10 4.10
N VAL A 143 1.06 -13.19 4.78
CA VAL A 143 1.96 -14.23 5.29
C VAL A 143 1.48 -15.66 5.00
N ASP A 144 0.30 -15.82 4.40
CA ASP A 144 -0.32 -17.13 4.08
C ASP A 144 -1.15 -17.02 2.78
N GLU A 145 -1.17 -18.09 2.00
CA GLU A 145 -1.93 -18.18 0.74
C GLU A 145 -3.44 -18.00 0.94
N PHE A 146 -3.97 -18.32 2.12
CA PHE A 146 -5.36 -18.05 2.47
C PHE A 146 -5.73 -16.58 2.33
N GLN A 147 -4.81 -15.66 2.71
CA GLN A 147 -5.05 -14.23 2.58
C GLN A 147 -5.14 -13.77 1.11
N LEU A 148 -4.55 -14.51 0.16
CA LEU A 148 -4.69 -14.25 -1.27
C LEU A 148 -6.09 -14.59 -1.77
N LEU A 149 -6.66 -15.72 -1.33
CA LEU A 149 -8.04 -16.07 -1.60
C LEU A 149 -9.00 -15.04 -0.98
N GLU A 150 -8.74 -14.65 0.26
CA GLU A 150 -9.49 -13.65 0.99
C GLU A 150 -9.42 -12.27 0.28
N ALA A 151 -8.26 -11.87 -0.25
CA ALA A 151 -8.10 -10.66 -1.04
C ALA A 151 -8.99 -10.68 -2.29
N ARG A 152 -8.94 -11.77 -3.05
CA ARG A 152 -9.79 -11.96 -4.25
C ARG A 152 -11.26 -11.93 -3.92
N ALA A 153 -11.68 -12.65 -2.87
CA ALA A 153 -13.06 -12.69 -2.41
C ALA A 153 -13.58 -11.33 -1.93
N ASN A 154 -12.67 -10.42 -1.56
CA ASN A 154 -12.98 -9.04 -1.18
C ASN A 154 -12.62 -8.01 -2.26
N SER A 155 -12.54 -8.46 -3.52
CA SER A 155 -12.40 -7.63 -4.72
C SER A 155 -11.10 -6.83 -4.81
N ALA A 156 -9.99 -7.39 -4.30
CA ALA A 156 -8.66 -6.89 -4.58
C ALA A 156 -8.23 -7.17 -6.02
N ASP A 157 -7.49 -6.26 -6.62
CA ASP A 157 -6.82 -6.43 -7.91
C ASP A 157 -5.33 -6.71 -7.72
N ALA A 158 -4.79 -6.31 -6.58
CA ALA A 158 -3.41 -6.54 -6.18
C ALA A 158 -3.28 -6.77 -4.68
N VAL A 159 -2.17 -7.37 -4.28
CA VAL A 159 -1.77 -7.55 -2.89
C VAL A 159 -0.38 -7.01 -2.63
N LEU A 160 -0.11 -6.63 -1.37
CA LEU A 160 1.21 -6.26 -0.90
C LEU A 160 1.95 -7.49 -0.39
N LEU A 161 3.20 -7.66 -0.83
CA LEU A 161 4.16 -8.57 -0.19
C LEU A 161 5.33 -7.75 0.36
N ILE A 162 5.52 -7.75 1.67
CA ILE A 162 6.60 -7.03 2.35
C ILE A 162 7.80 -7.98 2.45
N VAL A 163 8.88 -7.67 1.74
CA VAL A 163 10.06 -8.55 1.66
C VAL A 163 10.67 -8.79 3.03
N ALA A 164 10.75 -7.75 3.88
CA ALA A 164 11.24 -7.84 5.25
C ALA A 164 10.42 -8.80 6.15
N ALA A 165 9.16 -9.06 5.82
CA ALA A 165 8.25 -9.91 6.61
C ALA A 165 8.28 -11.39 6.21
N LEU A 166 8.95 -11.73 5.11
CA LEU A 166 8.90 -13.06 4.47
C LEU A 166 10.31 -13.62 4.25
N SER A 167 10.47 -14.92 4.41
CA SER A 167 11.64 -15.63 3.88
C SER A 167 11.59 -15.63 2.33
N GLN A 168 12.73 -15.89 1.67
CA GLN A 168 12.77 -15.96 0.22
C GLN A 168 11.81 -17.02 -0.34
N ALA A 169 11.72 -18.16 0.31
CA ALA A 169 10.83 -19.25 -0.10
C ALA A 169 9.34 -18.84 0.00
N GLU A 170 8.94 -18.18 1.11
CA GLU A 170 7.59 -17.67 1.30
C GLU A 170 7.26 -16.60 0.26
N LEU A 171 8.17 -15.65 0.02
CA LEU A 171 7.99 -14.60 -0.98
C LEU A 171 7.74 -15.17 -2.38
N MET A 172 8.56 -16.11 -2.81
CA MET A 172 8.42 -16.80 -4.11
C MET A 172 7.09 -17.56 -4.23
N VAL A 173 6.69 -18.29 -3.18
CA VAL A 173 5.42 -19.03 -3.16
C VAL A 173 4.24 -18.08 -3.23
N LEU A 174 4.21 -17.06 -2.36
CA LEU A 174 3.09 -16.11 -2.31
C LEU A 174 2.99 -15.27 -3.59
N ALA A 175 4.11 -14.84 -4.18
CA ALA A 175 4.11 -14.11 -5.43
C ALA A 175 3.56 -14.96 -6.59
N ARG A 176 3.93 -16.24 -6.68
CA ARG A 176 3.41 -17.17 -7.68
C ARG A 176 1.91 -17.42 -7.47
N GLU A 177 1.50 -17.74 -6.25
CA GLU A 177 0.09 -18.03 -5.93
C GLU A 177 -0.84 -16.83 -6.13
N ALA A 178 -0.36 -15.61 -5.85
CA ALA A 178 -1.08 -14.38 -6.14
C ALA A 178 -1.37 -14.26 -7.65
N ARG A 179 -0.35 -14.46 -8.50
CA ARG A 179 -0.50 -14.42 -9.97
C ARG A 179 -1.45 -15.51 -10.48
N THR A 180 -1.37 -16.73 -9.93
CA THR A 180 -2.29 -17.83 -10.29
C THR A 180 -3.74 -17.45 -10.02
N ARG A 181 -3.99 -16.59 -9.02
CA ARG A 181 -5.30 -16.04 -8.69
C ARG A 181 -5.65 -14.77 -9.47
N GLY A 182 -4.80 -14.35 -10.41
CA GLY A 182 -4.99 -13.13 -11.21
C GLY A 182 -4.74 -11.83 -10.43
N LEU A 183 -4.09 -11.89 -9.26
CA LEU A 183 -3.68 -10.72 -8.48
C LEU A 183 -2.32 -10.22 -8.96
N ASP A 184 -2.20 -8.92 -9.19
CA ASP A 184 -0.89 -8.28 -9.27
C ASP A 184 -0.24 -8.22 -7.87
N VAL A 185 1.09 -8.15 -7.84
CA VAL A 185 1.85 -8.13 -6.58
C VAL A 185 2.69 -6.88 -6.51
N LEU A 186 2.43 -6.01 -5.54
CA LEU A 186 3.37 -4.96 -5.15
C LEU A 186 4.31 -5.54 -4.09
N CYS A 187 5.59 -5.75 -4.47
CA CYS A 187 6.64 -6.13 -3.53
C CYS A 187 7.22 -4.89 -2.87
N GLU A 188 7.11 -4.76 -1.56
CA GLU A 188 7.67 -3.64 -0.80
C GLU A 188 9.05 -4.00 -0.27
N ALA A 189 10.06 -3.18 -0.61
CA ALA A 189 11.46 -3.32 -0.19
C ALA A 189 11.96 -2.03 0.48
N HIS A 190 12.96 -2.15 1.38
CA HIS A 190 13.50 -1.04 2.16
C HIS A 190 14.99 -0.79 1.91
N ASP A 191 15.68 -1.74 1.29
CA ASP A 191 17.10 -1.65 0.96
C ASP A 191 17.44 -2.45 -0.32
N GLU A 192 18.73 -2.47 -0.69
CA GLU A 192 19.20 -3.12 -1.91
C GLU A 192 19.08 -4.66 -1.84
N GLU A 193 19.29 -5.24 -0.68
CA GLU A 193 19.16 -6.69 -0.48
C GLU A 193 17.69 -7.12 -0.66
N GLU A 194 16.77 -6.38 -0.07
CA GLU A 194 15.33 -6.64 -0.21
C GLU A 194 14.85 -6.40 -1.65
N LEU A 195 15.35 -5.37 -2.33
CA LEU A 195 15.07 -5.15 -3.76
C LEU A 195 15.53 -6.35 -4.58
N GLN A 196 16.76 -6.82 -4.38
CA GLN A 196 17.26 -8.00 -5.10
C GLN A 196 16.41 -9.25 -4.82
N ARG A 197 16.02 -9.47 -3.57
CA ARG A 197 15.13 -10.56 -3.18
C ARG A 197 13.76 -10.51 -3.87
N ALA A 198 13.20 -9.31 -4.03
CA ALA A 198 11.95 -9.10 -4.78
C ALA A 198 12.12 -9.47 -6.26
N LEU A 199 13.22 -9.02 -6.89
CA LEU A 199 13.55 -9.33 -8.28
C LEU A 199 13.78 -10.84 -8.48
N ASP A 200 14.50 -11.51 -7.57
CA ASP A 200 14.74 -12.95 -7.59
C ASP A 200 13.45 -13.76 -7.42
N ALA A 201 12.44 -13.22 -6.74
CA ALA A 201 11.10 -13.79 -6.67
C ALA A 201 10.26 -13.55 -7.94
N GLY A 202 10.83 -12.86 -8.93
CA GLY A 202 10.19 -12.52 -10.19
C GLY A 202 9.14 -11.41 -10.06
N CYS A 203 9.23 -10.55 -9.04
CA CYS A 203 8.34 -9.41 -8.90
C CYS A 203 8.65 -8.35 -9.96
N ASP A 204 7.62 -7.93 -10.70
CA ASP A 204 7.69 -6.97 -11.80
C ASP A 204 6.99 -5.63 -11.49
N LEU A 205 6.57 -5.46 -10.22
CA LEU A 205 6.08 -4.23 -9.63
C LEU A 205 6.65 -4.16 -8.20
N VAL A 206 7.61 -3.26 -7.98
CA VAL A 206 8.33 -3.16 -6.71
C VAL A 206 8.27 -1.75 -6.16
N GLY A 207 7.93 -1.64 -4.88
CA GLY A 207 7.88 -0.39 -4.14
C GLY A 207 9.10 -0.23 -3.23
N ILE A 208 9.71 0.94 -3.23
CA ILE A 208 10.70 1.31 -2.21
C ILE A 208 10.00 2.13 -1.13
N ASN A 209 9.86 1.52 0.03
CA ASN A 209 9.32 2.19 1.20
C ASN A 209 10.45 2.86 1.98
N THR A 210 10.53 4.20 1.89
CA THR A 210 11.53 5.00 2.59
C THR A 210 11.30 5.10 4.09
N ARG A 211 10.20 4.55 4.60
CA ARG A 211 9.91 4.46 6.03
C ARG A 211 10.41 3.12 6.58
N ASP A 212 11.44 3.15 7.37
CA ASP A 212 11.89 1.99 8.12
C ASP A 212 10.76 1.50 9.06
N LEU A 213 10.28 0.28 8.86
CA LEU A 213 9.20 -0.33 9.63
C LEU A 213 9.58 -0.62 11.09
N ARG A 214 10.86 -0.57 11.43
CA ARG A 214 11.39 -0.77 12.77
C ARG A 214 11.43 0.53 13.56
N THR A 215 11.85 1.63 12.91
CA THR A 215 12.10 2.93 13.58
C THR A 215 11.07 3.98 13.26
N PHE A 216 10.23 3.77 12.24
CA PHE A 216 9.30 4.73 11.64
C PHE A 216 9.96 5.99 11.07
N LYS A 217 11.29 6.05 11.02
CA LYS A 217 12.00 7.14 10.37
C LYS A 217 11.85 7.04 8.86
N VAL A 218 11.73 8.19 8.21
CA VAL A 218 11.69 8.29 6.75
C VAL A 218 13.04 8.78 6.28
N ASP A 219 13.66 8.02 5.39
CA ASP A 219 14.91 8.37 4.72
C ASP A 219 14.71 8.36 3.21
N GLN A 220 14.44 9.52 2.63
CA GLN A 220 14.22 9.66 1.19
C GLN A 220 15.46 9.33 0.35
N GLU A 221 16.67 9.48 0.90
CA GLU A 221 17.90 9.14 0.18
C GLU A 221 17.96 7.67 -0.22
N THR A 222 17.30 6.80 0.54
CA THR A 222 17.15 5.38 0.17
C THR A 222 16.46 5.23 -1.19
N ALA A 223 15.38 5.97 -1.47
CA ALA A 223 14.71 5.91 -2.76
C ALA A 223 15.64 6.36 -3.90
N PHE A 224 16.37 7.46 -3.72
CA PHE A 224 17.30 7.95 -4.75
C PHE A 224 18.43 6.96 -5.02
N ARG A 225 19.03 6.38 -3.98
CA ARG A 225 20.10 5.39 -4.10
C ARG A 225 19.67 4.13 -4.84
N LEU A 226 18.42 3.70 -4.66
CA LEU A 226 17.90 2.46 -5.25
C LEU A 226 17.27 2.66 -6.64
N ALA A 227 17.00 3.90 -7.05
CA ALA A 227 16.36 4.20 -8.32
C ALA A 227 17.09 3.61 -9.54
N GLU A 228 18.42 3.68 -9.55
CA GLU A 228 19.28 3.17 -10.64
C GLU A 228 19.41 1.62 -10.68
N LYS A 229 18.89 0.94 -9.65
CA LYS A 229 18.99 -0.53 -9.51
C LYS A 229 17.80 -1.26 -10.15
N PHE A 230 16.78 -0.52 -10.58
CA PHE A 230 15.60 -1.15 -11.19
C PHE A 230 15.86 -1.60 -12.63
N PRO A 231 15.50 -2.85 -12.98
CA PRO A 231 15.43 -3.27 -14.37
C PRO A 231 14.35 -2.49 -15.15
N GLU A 232 14.53 -2.31 -16.45
CA GLU A 232 13.62 -1.52 -17.30
C GLU A 232 12.19 -2.06 -17.37
N ASP A 233 12.01 -3.38 -17.22
CA ASP A 233 10.73 -4.07 -17.27
C ASP A 233 9.98 -4.11 -15.94
N VAL A 234 10.61 -3.62 -14.86
CA VAL A 234 10.02 -3.53 -13.52
C VAL A 234 9.40 -2.16 -13.29
N VAL A 235 8.13 -2.14 -12.88
CA VAL A 235 7.45 -0.90 -12.47
C VAL A 235 7.92 -0.51 -11.08
N SER A 236 8.59 0.65 -10.98
CA SER A 236 9.09 1.19 -9.72
C SER A 236 8.08 2.12 -9.05
N VAL A 237 7.83 1.89 -7.76
CA VAL A 237 6.93 2.71 -6.93
C VAL A 237 7.71 3.34 -5.78
N ALA A 238 7.61 4.65 -5.61
CA ALA A 238 8.11 5.31 -4.41
C ALA A 238 7.02 5.38 -3.35
N GLU A 239 7.36 4.97 -2.13
CA GLU A 239 6.43 4.92 -0.99
C GLU A 239 6.96 5.71 0.20
N SER A 240 6.07 6.33 0.94
CA SER A 240 6.35 7.15 2.12
C SER A 240 7.12 8.45 1.84
N GLY A 241 6.94 9.44 2.73
CA GLY A 241 7.70 10.69 2.71
C GLY A 241 7.32 11.69 1.62
N ILE A 242 6.40 11.37 0.72
CA ILE A 242 5.95 12.24 -0.37
C ILE A 242 4.92 13.23 0.16
N ARG A 243 5.25 14.53 0.13
CA ARG A 243 4.43 15.60 0.71
C ARG A 243 4.15 16.75 -0.23
N SER A 244 4.97 16.88 -1.28
CA SER A 244 4.90 17.99 -2.22
C SER A 244 5.07 17.51 -3.66
N ALA A 245 4.67 18.36 -4.61
CA ALA A 245 4.91 18.13 -6.02
C ALA A 245 6.40 18.08 -6.37
N GLU A 246 7.23 18.81 -5.60
CA GLU A 246 8.69 18.77 -5.74
C GLU A 246 9.26 17.39 -5.38
N ASP A 247 8.75 16.74 -4.31
CA ASP A 247 9.14 15.37 -3.98
C ASP A 247 8.85 14.42 -5.15
N ILE A 248 7.65 14.53 -5.74
CA ILE A 248 7.25 13.73 -6.90
C ILE A 248 8.17 14.00 -8.09
N ALA A 249 8.44 15.26 -8.42
CA ALA A 249 9.29 15.63 -9.54
C ALA A 249 10.72 15.08 -9.38
N ARG A 250 11.30 15.17 -8.19
CA ARG A 250 12.64 14.64 -7.89
C ARG A 250 12.67 13.11 -8.02
N LEU A 251 11.68 12.41 -7.45
CA LEU A 251 11.59 10.95 -7.54
C LEU A 251 11.34 10.48 -8.98
N ARG A 252 10.50 11.20 -9.75
CA ARG A 252 10.27 10.94 -11.16
C ARG A 252 11.55 11.13 -11.99
N ALA A 253 12.30 12.19 -11.72
CA ALA A 253 13.60 12.44 -12.37
C ALA A 253 14.63 11.34 -12.05
N ALA A 254 14.55 10.73 -10.86
CA ALA A 254 15.35 9.57 -10.48
C ALA A 254 14.92 8.28 -11.17
N GLY A 255 13.73 8.21 -11.79
CA GLY A 255 13.26 7.04 -12.54
C GLY A 255 12.03 6.33 -11.98
N TYR A 256 11.46 6.79 -10.86
CA TYR A 256 10.22 6.20 -10.32
C TYR A 256 9.04 6.46 -11.25
N GLN A 257 8.24 5.42 -11.45
CA GLN A 257 7.11 5.41 -12.39
C GLN A 257 5.76 5.65 -11.71
N ALA A 258 5.64 5.33 -10.41
CA ALA A 258 4.43 5.55 -9.63
C ALA A 258 4.75 5.98 -8.19
N PHE A 259 3.76 6.57 -7.52
CA PHE A 259 3.91 7.18 -6.19
C PHE A 259 2.76 6.72 -5.29
N LEU A 260 3.05 6.01 -4.18
CA LEU A 260 2.06 5.62 -3.19
C LEU A 260 1.98 6.70 -2.10
N ILE A 261 0.83 7.37 -2.03
CA ILE A 261 0.62 8.55 -1.17
C ILE A 261 -0.63 8.35 -0.32
N GLY A 262 -0.47 8.40 1.00
CA GLY A 262 -1.57 8.21 1.95
C GLY A 262 -1.66 9.29 3.00
N GLU A 263 -0.63 9.46 3.85
CA GLU A 263 -0.69 10.34 5.01
C GLU A 263 -1.04 11.78 4.66
N SER A 264 -0.39 12.37 3.65
CA SER A 264 -0.63 13.75 3.22
C SER A 264 -2.05 13.92 2.68
N LEU A 265 -2.56 12.97 1.88
CA LEU A 265 -3.92 13.01 1.37
C LEU A 265 -4.96 12.87 2.49
N MET A 266 -4.78 11.89 3.39
CA MET A 266 -5.76 11.64 4.46
C MET A 266 -5.79 12.73 5.54
N ARG A 267 -4.73 13.53 5.67
CA ARG A 267 -4.70 14.71 6.56
C ARG A 267 -5.37 15.94 5.94
N ALA A 268 -5.42 16.02 4.62
CA ALA A 268 -6.07 17.14 3.94
C ALA A 268 -7.58 17.16 4.23
N GLU A 269 -8.18 18.33 4.31
CA GLU A 269 -9.63 18.49 4.44
C GLU A 269 -10.32 17.86 3.23
N HIS A 270 -9.81 18.15 2.02
CA HIS A 270 -10.25 17.63 0.73
C HIS A 270 -9.14 16.80 0.07
N PRO A 271 -9.09 15.46 0.28
CA PRO A 271 -8.06 14.59 -0.29
C PRO A 271 -7.89 14.68 -1.80
N GLY A 272 -8.99 14.77 -2.54
CA GLY A 272 -8.95 14.92 -3.99
C GLY A 272 -8.40 16.27 -4.44
N GLY A 273 -8.66 17.34 -3.68
CA GLY A 273 -8.04 18.65 -3.91
C GLY A 273 -6.52 18.58 -3.75
N ALA A 274 -6.07 17.99 -2.65
CA ALA A 274 -4.64 17.80 -2.37
C ALA A 274 -3.96 16.90 -3.44
N LEU A 275 -4.66 15.86 -3.91
CA LEU A 275 -4.12 15.01 -4.98
C LEU A 275 -3.94 15.77 -6.29
N ARG A 276 -4.94 16.56 -6.72
CA ARG A 276 -4.84 17.39 -7.93
C ARG A 276 -3.68 18.35 -7.84
N GLU A 277 -3.51 19.05 -6.72
CA GLU A 277 -2.42 20.00 -6.49
C GLU A 277 -1.04 19.32 -6.63
N LEU A 278 -0.87 18.13 -6.03
CA LEU A 278 0.36 17.33 -6.16
C LEU A 278 0.65 16.94 -7.61
N MET A 279 -0.37 16.57 -8.40
CA MET A 279 -0.20 16.12 -9.78
C MET A 279 0.04 17.28 -10.75
N GLU A 280 -0.74 18.36 -10.67
CA GLU A 280 -0.64 19.50 -11.61
C GLU A 280 0.68 20.26 -11.48
N THR A 281 1.16 20.44 -10.26
CA THR A 281 2.42 21.16 -10.00
C THR A 281 3.63 20.29 -10.31
N GLY A 282 3.55 18.99 -10.06
CA GLY A 282 4.62 18.05 -10.34
C GLY A 282 4.92 17.86 -11.84
N ASP A 283 3.91 18.01 -12.72
CA ASP A 283 4.12 17.95 -14.18
C ASP A 283 4.80 19.22 -14.74
N ARG A 284 4.76 20.35 -14.02
CA ARG A 284 5.32 21.64 -14.45
C ARG A 284 6.80 21.83 -14.06
N VAL A 285 7.34 20.98 -13.21
CA VAL A 285 8.77 21.06 -12.84
C VAL A 285 9.59 20.48 -13.99
N PRO A 286 10.48 21.26 -14.65
CA PRO A 286 11.31 20.75 -15.76
C PRO A 286 12.18 19.61 -15.27
N SER A 287 12.24 18.52 -16.03
CA SER A 287 13.25 17.49 -15.80
C SER A 287 14.63 18.12 -15.94
N VAL A 288 15.34 18.27 -14.85
CA VAL A 288 16.76 18.67 -14.88
C VAL A 288 17.54 17.46 -15.41
N ARG A 289 17.57 17.35 -16.74
CA ARG A 289 18.58 16.54 -17.42
C ARG A 289 19.79 17.45 -17.59
N GLY A 290 20.76 17.30 -16.70
CA GLY A 290 22.10 17.84 -16.86
C GLY A 290 23.02 16.75 -17.36
#